data_8f4bea62813cd81f317e1b65cbb4c7f9
#
_entry.id   8f4bea62813cd81f317e1b65cbb4c7f9
#
_cell.length_a   1.000
_cell.length_b   1.000
_cell.length_c   1.000
_cell.angle_alpha   90.00
_cell.angle_beta   90.00
_cell.angle_gamma   90.00
#
_symmetry.space_group_name_H-M   'P 1'
#
loop_
_entity.id
_entity.type
_entity.pdbx_description
1 polymer ?
#
loop_
_entity_poly.entity_id
_entity_poly.type
_entity_poly.pdbx_seq_one_letter_code
_entity_poly.pdbx_strand_id
1 'polypeptide(L)'
;MADSRFIDNGDARIHYLDSGGDDRGAPVVFVPGMTCVAEDYAEILSLFGRRTVVVDLRGHGRSSSPANGYDAATLSTDIGAVVDAVTDGPVHVATFSRGTAYALTWVIDNVERVRSIAIGDYVPEEKVLTPEISRRLLGGRWRGTPVSERLDEDAANKTFGAAQPRSLWEPLARQQLPLLAVRSSERFLVGDEQWSRYRALFPDAHLVEFNDSPHDIFRPDRGRYPRLVCEHVDRVDGR
;
A
#
# COMPACT_ATOMS: atom_id res chain seq x y z
N MET A 1 -8.72 19.21 6.47
CA MET A 1 -8.68 17.92 7.17
C MET A 1 -9.14 16.86 6.18
N ALA A 2 -8.62 15.64 6.26
CA ALA A 2 -9.08 14.56 5.39
C ALA A 2 -10.50 14.11 5.80
N ASP A 3 -11.34 13.81 4.81
CA ASP A 3 -12.69 13.32 5.02
C ASP A 3 -12.69 11.81 5.24
N SER A 4 -13.38 11.35 6.25
CA SER A 4 -13.62 9.93 6.51
C SER A 4 -14.78 9.43 5.64
N ARG A 5 -14.52 8.47 4.77
CA ARG A 5 -15.49 7.93 3.81
C ARG A 5 -15.58 6.41 3.88
N PHE A 6 -16.66 5.88 3.35
CA PHE A 6 -16.90 4.44 3.29
C PHE A 6 -17.46 4.04 1.94
N ILE A 7 -17.09 2.84 1.49
CA ILE A 7 -17.69 2.18 0.31
C ILE A 7 -17.98 0.72 0.64
N ASP A 8 -19.09 0.22 0.17
CA ASP A 8 -19.45 -1.20 0.34
C ASP A 8 -18.87 -2.01 -0.83
N ASN A 9 -18.27 -3.15 -0.50
CA ASN A 9 -17.80 -4.15 -1.45
C ASN A 9 -18.23 -5.55 -0.99
N GLY A 10 -19.33 -6.05 -1.56
CA GLY A 10 -19.93 -7.31 -1.13
C GLY A 10 -20.38 -7.27 0.33
N ASP A 11 -19.76 -8.10 1.16
CA ASP A 11 -20.03 -8.19 2.59
C ASP A 11 -19.15 -7.26 3.45
N ALA A 12 -18.20 -6.56 2.83
CA ALA A 12 -17.30 -5.64 3.51
C ALA A 12 -17.70 -4.18 3.29
N ARG A 13 -17.59 -3.39 4.35
CA ARG A 13 -17.64 -1.93 4.32
C ARG A 13 -16.25 -1.39 4.54
N ILE A 14 -15.67 -0.82 3.48
CA ILE A 14 -14.28 -0.35 3.45
C ILE A 14 -14.22 1.14 3.77
N HIS A 15 -13.43 1.47 4.77
CA HIS A 15 -13.13 2.84 5.17
C HIS A 15 -11.92 3.35 4.39
N TYR A 16 -11.94 4.63 4.06
CA TYR A 16 -10.77 5.37 3.57
C TYR A 16 -10.82 6.82 4.02
N LEU A 17 -9.66 7.43 4.19
CA LEU A 17 -9.53 8.87 4.34
C LEU A 17 -9.27 9.50 2.97
N ASP A 18 -9.95 10.59 2.67
CA ASP A 18 -9.82 11.35 1.43
C ASP A 18 -9.34 12.76 1.76
N SER A 19 -8.17 13.13 1.25
CA SER A 19 -7.63 14.49 1.48
C SER A 19 -8.49 15.59 0.87
N GLY A 20 -9.40 15.22 -0.04
CA GLY A 20 -10.05 16.20 -0.91
C GLY A 20 -9.03 16.90 -1.80
N GLY A 21 -9.42 18.01 -2.36
CA GLY A 21 -8.60 18.83 -3.24
C GLY A 21 -9.20 18.95 -4.65
N ASP A 22 -8.59 19.80 -5.45
CA ASP A 22 -8.96 19.95 -6.85
C ASP A 22 -8.40 18.78 -7.66
N ASP A 23 -9.13 18.37 -8.68
CA ASP A 23 -8.80 17.27 -9.59
C ASP A 23 -7.64 17.65 -10.55
N ARG A 24 -6.54 18.17 -10.00
CA ARG A 24 -5.32 18.52 -10.77
C ARG A 24 -4.54 17.29 -11.17
N GLY A 25 -5.17 16.39 -11.89
CA GLY A 25 -4.56 15.15 -12.37
C GLY A 25 -5.06 13.93 -11.65
N ALA A 26 -4.52 12.78 -12.01
CA ALA A 26 -4.90 11.49 -11.41
C ALA A 26 -4.63 11.48 -9.89
N PRO A 27 -5.59 11.05 -9.06
CA PRO A 27 -5.39 10.97 -7.62
C PRO A 27 -4.39 9.88 -7.25
N VAL A 28 -3.85 9.96 -6.03
CA VAL A 28 -3.05 8.89 -5.42
C VAL A 28 -3.95 8.02 -4.55
N VAL A 29 -3.93 6.72 -4.78
CA VAL A 29 -4.49 5.72 -3.87
C VAL A 29 -3.36 5.08 -3.10
N PHE A 30 -3.33 5.32 -1.79
CA PHE A 30 -2.30 4.79 -0.91
C PHE A 30 -2.83 3.59 -0.13
N VAL A 31 -2.14 2.45 -0.29
CA VAL A 31 -2.46 1.19 0.40
C VAL A 31 -1.37 0.91 1.43
N PRO A 32 -1.65 1.08 2.72
CA PRO A 32 -0.67 0.89 3.79
C PRO A 32 -0.44 -0.59 4.11
N GLY A 33 0.55 -0.84 4.98
CA GLY A 33 0.91 -2.19 5.42
C GLY A 33 -0.05 -2.79 6.43
N MET A 34 0.19 -4.07 6.72
CA MET A 34 -0.41 -4.76 7.86
C MET A 34 -0.12 -3.96 9.14
N THR A 35 -1.04 -3.94 10.08
CA THR A 35 -0.96 -3.17 11.33
C THR A 35 -1.06 -1.65 11.19
N CYS A 36 -1.11 -1.11 9.98
CA CYS A 36 -1.36 0.30 9.73
C CYS A 36 -2.85 0.59 9.60
N VAL A 37 -3.24 1.80 9.94
CA VAL A 37 -4.59 2.32 9.73
C VAL A 37 -4.53 3.66 9.00
N ALA A 38 -5.59 4.01 8.29
CA ALA A 38 -5.65 5.24 7.50
C ALA A 38 -5.34 6.49 8.33
N GLU A 39 -5.79 6.53 9.58
CA GLU A 39 -5.56 7.64 10.51
C GLU A 39 -4.06 7.92 10.77
N ASP A 40 -3.19 6.92 10.67
CA ASP A 40 -1.73 7.10 10.80
C ASP A 40 -1.16 8.09 9.79
N TYR A 41 -1.88 8.35 8.71
CA TYR A 41 -1.42 9.12 7.56
C TYR A 41 -2.19 10.43 7.34
N ALA A 42 -3.24 10.70 8.13
CA ALA A 42 -4.13 11.85 7.97
C ALA A 42 -3.38 13.19 7.82
N GLU A 43 -2.35 13.41 8.66
CA GLU A 43 -1.56 14.66 8.68
C GLU A 43 -0.63 14.83 7.46
N ILE A 44 -0.29 13.73 6.78
CA ILE A 44 0.69 13.75 5.69
C ILE A 44 0.08 13.56 4.30
N LEU A 45 -1.23 13.39 4.18
CA LEU A 45 -1.89 13.18 2.89
C LEU A 45 -1.66 14.36 1.93
N SER A 46 -1.66 15.59 2.43
CA SER A 46 -1.39 16.79 1.62
C SER A 46 0.01 16.82 1.00
N LEU A 47 0.97 16.08 1.60
CA LEU A 47 2.35 16.03 1.11
C LEU A 47 2.52 15.20 -0.17
N PHE A 48 1.50 14.44 -0.57
CA PHE A 48 1.46 13.79 -1.89
C PHE A 48 1.17 14.79 -3.04
N GLY A 49 0.87 16.06 -2.74
CA GLY A 49 0.76 17.14 -3.71
C GLY A 49 -0.52 17.16 -4.55
N ARG A 50 -1.42 16.20 -4.34
CA ARG A 50 -2.71 16.05 -5.06
C ARG A 50 -3.73 15.32 -4.20
N ARG A 51 -4.98 15.21 -4.70
CA ARG A 51 -5.98 14.41 -4.01
C ARG A 51 -5.41 13.01 -3.75
N THR A 52 -5.40 12.61 -2.49
CA THR A 52 -4.86 11.34 -2.03
C THR A 52 -5.85 10.68 -1.11
N VAL A 53 -6.10 9.41 -1.34
CA VAL A 53 -6.89 8.59 -0.43
C VAL A 53 -6.01 7.51 0.18
N VAL A 54 -6.25 7.19 1.44
CA VAL A 54 -5.58 6.08 2.13
C VAL A 54 -6.62 5.09 2.62
N VAL A 55 -6.39 3.82 2.33
CA VAL A 55 -7.36 2.74 2.55
C VAL A 55 -7.11 2.07 3.88
N ASP A 56 -8.14 1.84 4.69
CA ASP A 56 -8.13 0.80 5.71
C ASP A 56 -8.48 -0.53 5.05
N LEU A 57 -7.56 -1.48 5.05
CA LEU A 57 -7.87 -2.84 4.58
C LEU A 57 -8.98 -3.45 5.44
N ARG A 58 -9.78 -4.41 4.89
CA ARG A 58 -10.77 -5.12 5.70
C ARG A 58 -10.14 -5.68 6.98
N GLY A 59 -10.84 -5.59 8.08
CA GLY A 59 -10.33 -5.93 9.41
C GLY A 59 -9.37 -4.94 10.04
N HIS A 60 -9.10 -3.79 9.38
CA HIS A 60 -8.22 -2.73 9.89
C HIS A 60 -8.98 -1.43 10.12
N GLY A 61 -8.53 -0.66 11.09
CA GLY A 61 -9.01 0.69 11.36
C GLY A 61 -10.53 0.74 11.52
N ARG A 62 -11.20 1.43 10.60
CA ARG A 62 -12.65 1.60 10.60
C ARG A 62 -13.37 0.74 9.55
N SER A 63 -12.64 -0.07 8.78
CA SER A 63 -13.22 -1.05 7.88
C SER A 63 -13.84 -2.20 8.66
N SER A 64 -14.91 -2.80 8.11
CA SER A 64 -15.56 -3.94 8.71
C SER A 64 -14.68 -5.21 8.68
N SER A 65 -15.01 -6.17 9.53
CA SER A 65 -14.35 -7.47 9.65
C SER A 65 -15.32 -8.59 9.24
N PRO A 66 -15.57 -8.81 7.93
CA PRO A 66 -16.48 -9.85 7.48
C PRO A 66 -15.97 -11.25 7.87
N ALA A 67 -16.88 -12.24 7.85
CA ALA A 67 -16.55 -13.59 8.26
C ALA A 67 -15.52 -14.28 7.34
N ASN A 68 -15.45 -13.89 6.05
CA ASN A 68 -14.63 -14.52 5.02
C ASN A 68 -13.99 -13.48 4.08
N GLY A 69 -13.24 -13.95 3.07
CA GLY A 69 -12.72 -13.11 2.01
C GLY A 69 -11.44 -12.36 2.40
N TYR A 70 -10.45 -13.04 2.94
CA TYR A 70 -9.18 -12.45 3.38
C TYR A 70 -7.97 -12.85 2.50
N ASP A 71 -8.24 -13.47 1.35
CA ASP A 71 -7.22 -13.75 0.33
C ASP A 71 -6.88 -12.48 -0.49
N ALA A 72 -5.72 -12.51 -1.17
CA ALA A 72 -5.23 -11.36 -1.91
C ALA A 72 -6.18 -10.90 -3.05
N ALA A 73 -6.93 -11.82 -3.66
CA ALA A 73 -7.87 -11.47 -4.71
C ALA A 73 -9.04 -10.64 -4.14
N THR A 74 -9.60 -11.07 -3.01
CA THR A 74 -10.67 -10.33 -2.34
C THR A 74 -10.19 -8.97 -1.81
N LEU A 75 -9.01 -8.92 -1.16
CA LEU A 75 -8.42 -7.66 -0.70
C LEU A 75 -8.13 -6.70 -1.87
N SER A 76 -7.79 -7.22 -3.04
CA SER A 76 -7.60 -6.39 -4.24
C SER A 76 -8.91 -5.78 -4.74
N THR A 77 -10.04 -6.49 -4.64
CA THR A 77 -11.35 -5.92 -5.01
C THR A 77 -11.80 -4.81 -4.06
N ASP A 78 -11.44 -4.86 -2.78
CA ASP A 78 -11.68 -3.76 -1.84
C ASP A 78 -10.95 -2.48 -2.27
N ILE A 79 -9.70 -2.63 -2.71
CA ILE A 79 -8.90 -1.51 -3.23
C ILE A 79 -9.57 -0.96 -4.50
N GLY A 80 -10.01 -1.85 -5.40
CA GLY A 80 -10.75 -1.47 -6.61
C GLY A 80 -12.01 -0.68 -6.31
N ALA A 81 -12.82 -1.11 -5.34
CA ALA A 81 -14.01 -0.40 -4.92
C ALA A 81 -13.71 1.02 -4.42
N VAL A 82 -12.60 1.22 -3.70
CA VAL A 82 -12.16 2.57 -3.30
C VAL A 82 -11.73 3.38 -4.52
N VAL A 83 -10.97 2.80 -5.46
CA VAL A 83 -10.58 3.48 -6.72
C VAL A 83 -11.83 3.96 -7.47
N ASP A 84 -12.82 3.09 -7.64
CA ASP A 84 -14.07 3.41 -8.37
C ASP A 84 -14.90 4.48 -7.64
N ALA A 85 -14.87 4.51 -6.31
CA ALA A 85 -15.52 5.58 -5.53
C ALA A 85 -14.81 6.95 -5.64
N VAL A 86 -13.52 6.94 -6.00
CA VAL A 86 -12.68 8.13 -6.05
C VAL A 86 -12.67 8.76 -7.46
N THR A 87 -12.63 7.95 -8.51
CA THR A 87 -12.54 8.43 -9.89
C THR A 87 -12.91 7.36 -10.92
N ASP A 88 -13.51 7.77 -12.03
CA ASP A 88 -13.69 6.93 -13.23
C ASP A 88 -12.40 6.85 -14.08
N GLY A 89 -11.44 7.75 -13.84
CA GLY A 89 -10.17 7.85 -14.55
C GLY A 89 -9.06 7.00 -13.93
N PRO A 90 -7.84 7.10 -14.46
CA PRO A 90 -6.69 6.40 -13.92
C PRO A 90 -6.19 7.03 -12.60
N VAL A 91 -5.47 6.23 -11.82
CA VAL A 91 -4.87 6.63 -10.54
C VAL A 91 -3.35 6.39 -10.51
N HIS A 92 -2.67 7.03 -9.58
CA HIS A 92 -1.35 6.61 -9.13
C HIS A 92 -1.52 5.73 -7.89
N VAL A 93 -0.80 4.61 -7.84
CA VAL A 93 -0.88 3.69 -6.69
C VAL A 93 0.38 3.83 -5.86
N ALA A 94 0.23 4.20 -4.60
CA ALA A 94 1.32 4.20 -3.63
C ALA A 94 1.07 3.09 -2.59
N THR A 95 2.13 2.41 -2.17
CA THR A 95 2.00 1.30 -1.23
C THR A 95 3.04 1.38 -0.13
N PHE A 96 2.78 0.70 0.97
CA PHE A 96 3.77 0.47 2.01
C PHE A 96 3.66 -0.97 2.52
N SER A 97 4.83 -1.62 2.68
CA SER A 97 4.90 -2.95 3.29
C SER A 97 3.92 -3.95 2.64
N ARG A 98 3.29 -4.82 3.42
CA ARG A 98 2.43 -5.92 2.94
C ARG A 98 1.24 -5.45 2.08
N GLY A 99 0.73 -4.23 2.25
CA GLY A 99 -0.31 -3.69 1.37
C GLY A 99 0.07 -3.71 -0.11
N THR A 100 1.38 -3.71 -0.40
CA THR A 100 1.92 -3.84 -1.76
C THR A 100 1.41 -5.09 -2.48
N ALA A 101 1.37 -6.25 -1.83
CA ALA A 101 0.92 -7.49 -2.47
C ALA A 101 -0.53 -7.40 -2.97
N TYR A 102 -1.40 -6.79 -2.18
CA TYR A 102 -2.82 -6.64 -2.51
C TYR A 102 -3.05 -5.56 -3.56
N ALA A 103 -2.37 -4.42 -3.42
CA ALA A 103 -2.42 -3.35 -4.40
C ALA A 103 -1.89 -3.79 -5.77
N LEU A 104 -0.76 -4.50 -5.82
CA LEU A 104 -0.21 -5.02 -7.07
C LEU A 104 -1.07 -6.09 -7.71
N THR A 105 -1.83 -6.87 -6.94
CA THR A 105 -2.83 -7.78 -7.49
C THR A 105 -3.87 -7.00 -8.28
N TRP A 106 -4.44 -5.94 -7.69
CA TRP A 106 -5.38 -5.07 -8.40
C TRP A 106 -4.74 -4.37 -9.62
N VAL A 107 -3.54 -3.83 -9.47
CA VAL A 107 -2.82 -3.11 -10.55
C VAL A 107 -2.62 -4.00 -11.79
N ILE A 108 -2.19 -5.25 -11.60
CA ILE A 108 -1.91 -6.18 -12.70
C ILE A 108 -3.17 -6.49 -13.49
N ASP A 109 -4.30 -6.60 -12.80
CA ASP A 109 -5.59 -6.92 -13.43
C ASP A 109 -6.30 -5.68 -14.01
N ASN A 110 -5.85 -4.45 -13.70
CA ASN A 110 -6.47 -3.18 -14.08
C ASN A 110 -5.45 -2.14 -14.57
N VAL A 111 -4.49 -2.55 -15.38
CA VAL A 111 -3.36 -1.71 -15.80
C VAL A 111 -3.78 -0.41 -16.48
N GLU A 112 -4.88 -0.43 -17.23
CA GLU A 112 -5.44 0.74 -17.91
C GLU A 112 -5.95 1.82 -16.94
N ARG A 113 -6.20 1.45 -15.69
CA ARG A 113 -6.59 2.35 -14.59
C ARG A 113 -5.39 2.88 -13.80
N VAL A 114 -4.14 2.57 -14.21
CA VAL A 114 -2.93 2.91 -13.43
C VAL A 114 -1.95 3.74 -14.25
N ARG A 115 -1.54 4.89 -13.71
CA ARG A 115 -0.53 5.76 -14.33
C ARG A 115 0.88 5.47 -13.85
N SER A 116 1.05 5.18 -12.57
CA SER A 116 2.34 4.82 -11.98
C SER A 116 2.18 4.11 -10.65
N ILE A 117 3.28 3.54 -10.19
CA ILE A 117 3.34 2.79 -8.92
C ILE A 117 4.50 3.34 -8.08
N ALA A 118 4.26 3.46 -6.78
CA ALA A 118 5.29 3.72 -5.77
C ALA A 118 5.25 2.64 -4.69
N ILE A 119 6.34 1.90 -4.53
CA ILE A 119 6.45 0.80 -3.56
C ILE A 119 7.36 1.22 -2.40
N GLY A 120 6.81 1.24 -1.19
CA GLY A 120 7.51 1.56 0.05
C GLY A 120 7.93 0.30 0.81
N ASP A 121 9.22 0.03 0.84
CA ASP A 121 9.92 -1.03 1.60
C ASP A 121 9.26 -2.41 1.57
N TYR A 122 8.95 -2.87 0.36
CA TYR A 122 8.43 -4.20 0.10
C TYR A 122 8.86 -4.71 -1.28
N VAL A 123 8.48 -5.94 -1.58
CA VAL A 123 8.75 -6.62 -2.84
C VAL A 123 7.44 -6.96 -3.56
N PRO A 124 7.46 -7.11 -4.90
CA PRO A 124 6.33 -7.62 -5.67
C PRO A 124 6.09 -9.12 -5.42
N GLU A 125 5.70 -9.44 -4.20
CA GLU A 125 5.42 -10.83 -3.77
C GLU A 125 4.32 -10.86 -2.71
N GLU A 126 3.49 -11.88 -2.77
CA GLU A 126 2.70 -12.29 -1.61
C GLU A 126 3.50 -13.34 -0.82
N LYS A 127 3.77 -13.04 0.44
CA LYS A 127 4.56 -13.90 1.33
C LYS A 127 3.67 -14.57 2.37
N VAL A 128 3.87 -15.86 2.57
CA VAL A 128 3.30 -16.57 3.72
C VAL A 128 4.14 -16.25 4.95
N LEU A 129 3.47 -15.87 6.03
CA LEU A 129 4.13 -15.65 7.31
C LEU A 129 4.05 -16.94 8.15
N THR A 130 5.12 -17.24 8.86
CA THR A 130 5.07 -18.34 9.84
C THR A 130 4.14 -17.97 11.01
N PRO A 131 3.52 -18.95 11.67
CA PRO A 131 2.68 -18.68 12.84
C PRO A 131 3.40 -17.91 13.95
N GLU A 132 4.72 -18.07 14.07
CA GLU A 132 5.54 -17.32 15.01
C GLU A 132 5.63 -15.83 14.66
N ILE A 133 5.92 -15.53 13.38
CA ILE A 133 5.98 -14.14 12.89
C ILE A 133 4.60 -13.48 13.03
N SER A 134 3.53 -14.18 12.65
CA SER A 134 2.15 -13.67 12.78
C SER A 134 1.82 -13.32 14.23
N ARG A 135 2.07 -14.22 15.17
CA ARG A 135 1.85 -13.99 16.61
C ARG A 135 2.68 -12.81 17.13
N ARG A 136 3.95 -12.70 16.72
CA ARG A 136 4.82 -11.58 17.11
C ARG A 136 4.28 -10.23 16.60
N LEU A 137 3.79 -10.20 15.36
CA LEU A 137 3.19 -8.98 14.79
C LEU A 137 1.91 -8.59 15.54
N LEU A 138 0.99 -9.53 15.76
CA LEU A 138 -0.29 -9.27 16.42
C LEU A 138 -0.12 -8.90 17.91
N GLY A 139 0.82 -9.52 18.60
CA GLY A 139 1.14 -9.18 19.99
C GLY A 139 2.00 -7.93 20.17
N GLY A 140 2.40 -7.28 19.08
CA GLY A 140 3.29 -6.14 19.09
C GLY A 140 2.59 -4.78 19.21
N ARG A 141 3.39 -3.75 18.99
CA ARG A 141 2.93 -2.35 18.91
C ARG A 141 3.41 -1.73 17.59
N TRP A 142 2.55 -0.92 16.98
CA TRP A 142 2.91 -0.11 15.83
C TRP A 142 2.77 1.37 16.20
N ARG A 143 3.85 2.13 16.04
CA ARG A 143 3.90 3.56 16.42
C ARG A 143 3.37 3.84 17.84
N GLY A 144 3.70 2.95 18.79
CA GLY A 144 3.31 3.10 20.17
C GLY A 144 1.92 2.56 20.54
N THR A 145 1.05 2.23 19.57
CA THR A 145 -0.28 1.68 19.79
C THR A 145 -0.25 0.14 19.68
N PRO A 146 -0.90 -0.61 20.58
CA PRO A 146 -1.07 -2.04 20.45
C PRO A 146 -1.71 -2.40 19.10
N VAL A 147 -1.22 -3.47 18.46
CA VAL A 147 -1.78 -3.91 17.17
C VAL A 147 -3.23 -4.35 17.31
N SER A 148 -3.63 -4.92 18.44
CA SER A 148 -5.01 -5.30 18.75
C SER A 148 -6.01 -4.14 18.80
N GLU A 149 -5.53 -2.90 18.93
CA GLU A 149 -6.39 -1.70 18.86
C GLU A 149 -6.50 -1.15 17.42
N ARG A 150 -5.78 -1.72 16.49
CA ARG A 150 -5.64 -1.22 15.12
C ARG A 150 -6.31 -2.11 14.08
N LEU A 151 -6.45 -3.37 14.40
CA LEU A 151 -7.04 -4.38 13.52
C LEU A 151 -7.76 -5.46 14.34
N ASP A 152 -8.72 -6.10 13.70
CA ASP A 152 -9.38 -7.28 14.23
C ASP A 152 -8.43 -8.48 14.14
N GLU A 153 -8.17 -9.13 15.29
CA GLU A 153 -7.20 -10.23 15.38
C GLU A 153 -7.63 -11.46 14.56
N ASP A 154 -8.93 -11.77 14.54
CA ASP A 154 -9.47 -12.89 13.75
C ASP A 154 -9.32 -12.62 12.25
N ALA A 155 -9.66 -11.39 11.82
CA ALA A 155 -9.45 -10.94 10.44
C ALA A 155 -7.98 -11.01 10.01
N ALA A 156 -7.07 -10.60 10.89
CA ALA A 156 -5.63 -10.67 10.62
C ALA A 156 -5.13 -12.13 10.52
N ASN A 157 -5.58 -12.99 11.41
CA ASN A 157 -5.24 -14.43 11.37
C ASN A 157 -5.78 -15.07 10.08
N LYS A 158 -7.00 -14.73 9.65
CA LYS A 158 -7.56 -15.17 8.38
C LYS A 158 -6.74 -14.66 7.18
N THR A 159 -6.31 -13.40 7.19
CA THR A 159 -5.45 -12.82 6.15
C THR A 159 -4.11 -13.56 6.06
N PHE A 160 -3.49 -13.88 7.20
CA PHE A 160 -2.25 -14.65 7.20
C PHE A 160 -2.46 -16.10 6.76
N GLY A 161 -3.58 -16.72 7.17
CA GLY A 161 -3.92 -18.09 6.81
C GLY A 161 -4.33 -18.26 5.34
N ALA A 162 -4.91 -17.25 4.73
CA ALA A 162 -5.31 -17.25 3.32
C ALA A 162 -4.16 -16.91 2.37
N ALA A 163 -3.03 -16.39 2.88
CA ALA A 163 -1.89 -16.00 2.07
C ALA A 163 -1.31 -17.17 1.28
N GLN A 164 -1.01 -16.94 0.01
CA GLN A 164 -0.34 -17.89 -0.87
C GLN A 164 1.02 -17.35 -1.32
N PRO A 165 2.06 -18.19 -1.40
CA PRO A 165 3.34 -17.72 -1.93
C PRO A 165 3.17 -17.44 -3.43
N ARG A 166 3.22 -16.16 -3.80
CA ARG A 166 3.00 -15.74 -5.18
C ARG A 166 4.00 -14.65 -5.57
N SER A 167 4.71 -14.87 -6.69
CA SER A 167 5.55 -13.86 -7.33
C SER A 167 4.72 -12.96 -8.24
N LEU A 168 4.84 -11.65 -8.05
CA LEU A 168 4.23 -10.63 -8.89
C LEU A 168 5.29 -9.87 -9.70
N TRP A 169 6.56 -10.27 -9.63
CA TRP A 169 7.67 -9.59 -10.28
C TRP A 169 7.51 -9.52 -11.80
N GLU A 170 7.40 -10.67 -12.44
CA GLU A 170 7.28 -10.74 -13.90
C GLU A 170 5.91 -10.27 -14.40
N PRO A 171 4.78 -10.59 -13.74
CA PRO A 171 3.50 -9.98 -14.08
C PRO A 171 3.54 -8.45 -14.05
N LEU A 172 4.15 -7.85 -13.02
CA LEU A 172 4.29 -6.40 -12.90
C LEU A 172 5.22 -5.83 -13.98
N ALA A 173 6.38 -6.45 -14.22
CA ALA A 173 7.34 -5.97 -15.21
C ALA A 173 6.75 -5.93 -16.63
N ARG A 174 5.86 -6.87 -16.97
CA ARG A 174 5.16 -6.85 -18.27
C ARG A 174 4.23 -5.66 -18.46
N GLN A 175 3.79 -5.00 -17.39
CA GLN A 175 2.90 -3.83 -17.48
C GLN A 175 3.63 -2.56 -17.91
N GLN A 176 4.96 -2.52 -17.78
CA GLN A 176 5.80 -1.36 -18.17
C GLN A 176 5.36 -0.02 -17.56
N LEU A 177 4.77 -0.06 -16.36
CA LEU A 177 4.34 1.13 -15.64
C LEU A 177 5.54 1.88 -15.04
N PRO A 178 5.53 3.23 -15.02
CA PRO A 178 6.50 4.00 -14.27
C PRO A 178 6.52 3.57 -12.80
N LEU A 179 7.70 3.21 -12.30
CA LEU A 179 7.88 2.62 -10.97
C LEU A 179 8.85 3.45 -10.13
N LEU A 180 8.43 3.78 -8.92
CA LEU A 180 9.29 4.19 -7.81
C LEU A 180 9.36 3.04 -6.82
N ALA A 181 10.54 2.65 -6.37
CA ALA A 181 10.69 1.75 -5.23
C ALA A 181 11.65 2.33 -4.19
N VAL A 182 11.25 2.24 -2.93
CA VAL A 182 12.04 2.67 -1.78
C VAL A 182 12.37 1.47 -0.92
N ARG A 183 13.62 1.34 -0.46
CA ARG A 183 13.98 0.38 0.58
C ARG A 183 14.52 1.07 1.82
N SER A 184 14.27 0.48 2.98
CA SER A 184 14.78 0.94 4.27
C SER A 184 16.22 0.50 4.51
N SER A 185 16.84 1.03 5.59
CA SER A 185 18.16 0.62 6.04
C SER A 185 18.22 -0.79 6.62
N GLU A 186 17.10 -1.29 7.13
CA GLU A 186 17.06 -2.61 7.81
C GLU A 186 17.20 -3.80 6.85
N ARG A 187 16.81 -3.65 5.58
CA ARG A 187 17.01 -4.61 4.49
C ARG A 187 16.46 -6.03 4.71
N PHE A 188 15.63 -6.25 5.72
CA PHE A 188 15.10 -7.60 5.98
C PHE A 188 13.93 -7.97 5.05
N LEU A 189 13.20 -6.99 4.54
CA LEU A 189 12.15 -7.20 3.52
C LEU A 189 12.67 -7.02 2.09
N VAL A 190 13.54 -6.03 1.89
CA VAL A 190 14.13 -5.69 0.59
C VAL A 190 15.65 -5.72 0.72
N GLY A 191 16.22 -6.92 0.72
CA GLY A 191 17.68 -7.13 0.76
C GLY A 191 18.37 -6.82 -0.56
N ASP A 192 19.67 -7.06 -0.63
CA ASP A 192 20.47 -6.72 -1.82
C ASP A 192 20.11 -7.59 -3.05
N GLU A 193 19.67 -8.83 -2.82
CA GLU A 193 19.17 -9.71 -3.90
C GLU A 193 17.89 -9.14 -4.51
N GLN A 194 16.89 -8.80 -3.68
CA GLN A 194 15.63 -8.22 -4.13
C GLN A 194 15.85 -6.86 -4.79
N TRP A 195 16.78 -6.06 -4.26
CA TRP A 195 17.14 -4.77 -4.86
C TRP A 195 17.83 -4.91 -6.22
N SER A 196 18.67 -5.94 -6.38
CA SER A 196 19.26 -6.29 -7.67
C SER A 196 18.20 -6.77 -8.67
N ARG A 197 17.19 -7.51 -8.20
CA ARG A 197 16.05 -7.94 -9.02
C ARG A 197 15.20 -6.74 -9.48
N TYR A 198 14.98 -5.75 -8.62
CA TYR A 198 14.35 -4.49 -9.04
C TYR A 198 15.11 -3.85 -10.21
N ARG A 199 16.44 -3.70 -10.08
CA ARG A 199 17.27 -3.13 -11.18
C ARG A 199 17.18 -3.93 -12.48
N ALA A 200 17.16 -5.25 -12.38
CA ALA A 200 17.13 -6.12 -13.54
C ALA A 200 15.78 -6.13 -14.28
N LEU A 201 14.68 -6.14 -13.55
CA LEU A 201 13.34 -6.25 -14.13
C LEU A 201 12.71 -4.88 -14.47
N PHE A 202 13.14 -3.82 -13.82
CA PHE A 202 12.61 -2.47 -13.99
C PHE A 202 13.75 -1.47 -14.23
N PRO A 203 14.40 -1.51 -15.40
CA PRO A 203 15.60 -0.70 -15.68
C PRO A 203 15.35 0.81 -15.61
N ASP A 204 14.12 1.26 -15.86
CA ASP A 204 13.71 2.67 -15.85
C ASP A 204 13.11 3.08 -14.48
N ALA A 205 13.08 2.19 -13.50
CA ALA A 205 12.53 2.50 -12.19
C ALA A 205 13.38 3.50 -11.41
N HIS A 206 12.72 4.41 -10.70
CA HIS A 206 13.38 5.26 -9.70
C HIS A 206 13.58 4.47 -8.41
N LEU A 207 14.81 4.05 -8.14
CA LEU A 207 15.17 3.25 -6.97
C LEU A 207 15.86 4.10 -5.94
N VAL A 208 15.31 4.18 -4.72
CA VAL A 208 15.79 5.07 -3.65
C VAL A 208 16.04 4.28 -2.36
N GLU A 209 17.15 4.56 -1.70
CA GLU A 209 17.49 3.97 -0.41
C GLU A 209 17.35 5.00 0.71
N PHE A 210 16.55 4.68 1.71
CA PHE A 210 16.42 5.47 2.94
C PHE A 210 17.36 4.87 4.00
N ASN A 211 18.64 5.29 3.96
CA ASN A 211 19.70 4.70 4.78
C ASN A 211 19.58 5.00 6.28
N ASP A 212 18.72 5.92 6.66
CA ASP A 212 18.45 6.36 8.03
C ASP A 212 17.04 5.96 8.52
N SER A 213 16.25 5.27 7.68
CA SER A 213 14.89 4.86 8.01
C SER A 213 14.83 3.39 8.37
N PRO A 214 14.12 3.01 9.45
CA PRO A 214 13.73 1.63 9.70
C PRO A 214 12.68 1.17 8.68
N HIS A 215 12.10 -0.04 8.86
CA HIS A 215 10.98 -0.48 8.03
C HIS A 215 9.83 0.52 7.97
N ASP A 216 9.51 1.22 9.07
CA ASP A 216 8.63 2.39 9.02
C ASP A 216 9.34 3.56 8.31
N ILE A 217 9.31 3.54 6.96
CA ILE A 217 9.96 4.55 6.10
C ILE A 217 9.42 5.97 6.25
N PHE A 218 8.38 6.14 7.07
CA PHE A 218 7.88 7.44 7.52
C PHE A 218 8.65 7.96 8.76
N ARG A 219 9.76 7.34 9.12
CA ARG A 219 10.68 7.76 10.19
C ARG A 219 12.10 7.87 9.64
N PRO A 220 12.91 8.81 10.14
CA PRO A 220 12.56 9.86 11.12
C PRO A 220 11.68 10.98 10.53
N ASP A 221 11.63 11.16 9.20
CA ASP A 221 10.85 12.21 8.53
C ASP A 221 9.57 11.62 7.92
N ARG A 222 8.42 11.93 8.53
CA ARG A 222 7.11 11.46 8.08
C ARG A 222 6.74 11.89 6.67
N GLY A 223 7.25 13.02 6.21
CA GLY A 223 6.94 13.58 4.91
C GLY A 223 7.86 13.11 3.78
N ARG A 224 8.95 12.41 4.07
CA ARG A 224 9.96 12.05 3.06
C ARG A 224 9.38 11.17 1.95
N TYR A 225 8.71 10.07 2.31
CA TYR A 225 8.11 9.18 1.33
C TYR A 225 6.97 9.85 0.54
N PRO A 226 5.99 10.53 1.17
CA PRO A 226 4.95 11.27 0.44
C PRO A 226 5.50 12.29 -0.56
N ARG A 227 6.50 13.10 -0.19
CA ARG A 227 7.12 14.08 -1.11
C ARG A 227 7.82 13.39 -2.28
N LEU A 228 8.50 12.28 -2.03
CA LEU A 228 9.14 11.49 -3.09
C LEU A 228 8.10 10.89 -4.05
N VAL A 229 6.96 10.44 -3.53
CA VAL A 229 5.81 10.01 -4.36
C VAL A 229 5.27 11.18 -5.16
N CYS A 230 5.11 12.38 -4.56
CA CYS A 230 4.70 13.60 -5.26
C CYS A 230 5.62 13.91 -6.46
N GLU A 231 6.93 13.91 -6.25
CA GLU A 231 7.94 14.13 -7.30
C GLU A 231 7.85 13.07 -8.42
N HIS A 232 7.59 11.82 -8.05
CA HIS A 232 7.44 10.73 -9.00
C HIS A 232 6.19 10.91 -9.87
N VAL A 233 5.03 11.16 -9.26
CA VAL A 233 3.77 11.31 -9.98
C VAL A 233 3.74 12.58 -10.83
N ASP A 234 4.37 13.67 -10.38
CA ASP A 234 4.49 14.90 -11.17
C ASP A 234 5.36 14.67 -12.41
N ARG A 235 6.47 13.94 -12.29
CA ARG A 235 7.30 13.56 -13.44
C ARG A 235 6.53 12.72 -14.45
N VAL A 236 5.72 11.77 -13.98
CA VAL A 236 4.88 10.91 -14.84
C VAL A 236 3.81 11.73 -15.57
N ASP A 237 3.24 12.74 -14.92
CA ASP A 237 2.23 13.62 -15.48
C ASP A 237 2.83 14.78 -16.32
N GLY A 238 4.16 14.90 -16.42
CA GLY A 238 4.84 15.95 -17.18
C GLY A 238 4.76 17.32 -16.52
N ARG A 239 4.81 17.40 -15.21
CA ARG A 239 4.76 18.63 -14.40
C ARG A 239 6.08 18.95 -13.74
#